data_b63089152a17738a00be503e8185bf5d
#
_entry.id   b63089152a17738a00be503e8185bf5d
#
_cell.length_a   1.000
_cell.length_b   1.000
_cell.length_c   1.000
_cell.angle_alpha   90.00
_cell.angle_beta   90.00
_cell.angle_gamma   90.00
#
_symmetry.space_group_name_H-M   'P 1'
#
loop_
_entity.id
_entity.type
_entity.pdbx_description
1 polymer ?
#
loop_
_entity_poly.entity_id
_entity_poly.type
_entity_poly.pdbx_seq_one_letter_code
_entity_poly.pdbx_strand_id
1 'polypeptide(L)'
;MNKLVAFVRKDLRVMLSYRFHLLLSLAGIFLSMVMLYFIGRTFSGAMSPYLERYGGDYFPYVLIGMAVSNFVTVGLSALSQQVRSAQVEGTFEALLATPTSIYTVLIGNSLWSFITALGTAVLLIAAGFAVIRLPVSALHAAAALLILLLTFAAFLMIGMLSAGFVIIFKRGDPIGYLLGWSSFLVGGVLFPVEVLPPWLRVVSRFVP
;
A
#
# COMPACT_ATOMS: atom_id res chain seq x y z
N MET A 1 4.41 25.29 -16.35
CA MET A 1 3.77 24.55 -15.22
C MET A 1 4.17 23.08 -15.34
N ASN A 2 4.83 22.51 -14.33
CA ASN A 2 5.27 21.12 -14.43
C ASN A 2 4.09 20.18 -14.65
N LYS A 3 4.13 19.35 -15.71
CA LYS A 3 3.06 18.41 -16.04
C LYS A 3 2.67 17.52 -14.85
N LEU A 4 3.64 17.12 -14.04
CA LEU A 4 3.41 16.31 -12.82
C LEU A 4 2.53 17.03 -11.78
N VAL A 5 2.75 18.34 -11.57
CA VAL A 5 1.92 19.14 -10.66
C VAL A 5 0.47 19.23 -11.16
N ALA A 6 0.29 19.29 -12.47
CA ALA A 6 -1.05 19.31 -13.07
C ALA A 6 -1.81 17.99 -12.81
N PHE A 7 -1.13 16.83 -12.89
CA PHE A 7 -1.71 15.53 -12.55
C PHE A 7 -2.15 15.48 -11.08
N VAL A 8 -1.26 15.79 -10.15
CA VAL A 8 -1.56 15.79 -8.71
C VAL A 8 -2.73 16.74 -8.40
N ARG A 9 -2.74 17.95 -8.99
CA ARG A 9 -3.82 18.92 -8.78
C ARG A 9 -5.17 18.43 -9.33
N LYS A 10 -5.15 17.75 -10.47
CA LYS A 10 -6.35 17.12 -11.06
C LYS A 10 -6.92 16.10 -10.08
N ASP A 11 -6.11 15.14 -9.64
CA ASP A 11 -6.54 14.05 -8.78
C ASP A 11 -6.97 14.53 -7.40
N LEU A 12 -6.29 15.53 -6.84
CA LEU A 12 -6.70 16.20 -5.61
C LEU A 12 -8.10 16.84 -5.74
N ARG A 13 -8.38 17.52 -6.85
CA ARG A 13 -9.70 18.11 -7.10
C ARG A 13 -10.78 17.04 -7.23
N VAL A 14 -10.48 15.96 -7.92
CA VAL A 14 -11.39 14.80 -8.04
C VAL A 14 -11.67 14.24 -6.65
N MET A 15 -10.65 13.95 -5.85
CA MET A 15 -10.83 13.44 -4.49
C MET A 15 -11.70 14.35 -3.61
N LEU A 16 -11.45 15.67 -3.64
CA LEU A 16 -12.23 16.65 -2.87
C LEU A 16 -13.65 16.83 -3.38
N SER A 17 -13.90 16.58 -4.68
CA SER A 17 -15.23 16.63 -5.27
C SER A 17 -16.11 15.46 -4.80
N TYR A 18 -15.50 14.28 -4.61
CA TYR A 18 -16.20 13.07 -4.14
C TYR A 18 -16.16 12.93 -2.61
N ARG A 19 -16.71 13.90 -1.89
CA ARG A 19 -16.71 13.96 -0.42
C ARG A 19 -17.25 12.70 0.25
N PHE A 20 -18.29 12.11 -0.33
CA PHE A 20 -18.90 10.89 0.20
C PHE A 20 -17.93 9.69 0.11
N HIS A 21 -17.22 9.54 -1.00
CA HIS A 21 -16.20 8.51 -1.15
C HIS A 21 -15.05 8.68 -0.15
N LEU A 22 -14.64 9.92 0.09
CA LEU A 22 -13.60 10.23 1.08
C LEU A 22 -14.06 9.86 2.50
N LEU A 23 -15.30 10.19 2.87
CA LEU A 23 -15.87 9.79 4.16
C LEU A 23 -15.94 8.27 4.32
N LEU A 24 -16.38 7.55 3.28
CA LEU A 24 -16.42 6.09 3.29
C LEU A 24 -15.01 5.48 3.43
N SER A 25 -14.02 6.05 2.75
CA SER A 25 -12.63 5.59 2.86
C SER A 25 -12.08 5.79 4.27
N LEU A 26 -12.31 6.94 4.88
CA LEU A 26 -11.92 7.23 6.26
C LEU A 26 -12.65 6.31 7.26
N ALA A 27 -13.95 6.08 7.05
CA ALA A 27 -14.73 5.16 7.87
C ALA A 27 -14.20 3.72 7.73
N GLY A 28 -13.80 3.29 6.54
CA GLY A 28 -13.17 1.98 6.28
C GLY A 28 -11.84 1.82 7.02
N ILE A 29 -10.99 2.84 6.99
CA ILE A 29 -9.73 2.86 7.75
C ILE A 29 -10.02 2.75 9.25
N PHE A 30 -10.95 3.54 9.76
CA PHE A 30 -11.34 3.53 11.18
C PHE A 30 -11.90 2.16 11.61
N LEU A 31 -12.81 1.57 10.83
CA LEU A 31 -13.35 0.24 11.08
C LEU A 31 -12.26 -0.84 11.10
N SER A 32 -11.33 -0.79 10.15
CA SER A 32 -10.18 -1.70 10.12
C SER A 32 -9.34 -1.58 11.38
N MET A 33 -9.11 -0.36 11.87
CA MET A 33 -8.37 -0.14 13.11
C MET A 33 -9.09 -0.69 14.34
N VAL A 34 -10.41 -0.45 14.43
CA VAL A 34 -11.23 -1.01 15.53
C VAL A 34 -11.17 -2.53 15.51
N MET A 35 -11.31 -3.13 14.33
CA MET A 35 -11.17 -4.58 14.16
C MET A 35 -9.80 -5.09 14.63
N LEU A 36 -8.73 -4.45 14.19
CA LEU A 36 -7.36 -4.81 14.59
C LEU A 36 -7.12 -4.64 16.09
N TYR A 37 -7.68 -3.61 16.68
CA TYR A 37 -7.58 -3.39 18.13
C TYR A 37 -8.22 -4.55 18.92
N PHE A 38 -9.41 -5.00 18.55
CA PHE A 38 -10.06 -6.13 19.20
C PHE A 38 -9.33 -7.45 18.94
N ILE A 39 -8.87 -7.68 17.70
CA ILE A 39 -8.03 -8.83 17.37
C ILE A 39 -6.76 -8.80 18.24
N GLY A 40 -6.11 -7.64 18.33
CA GLY A 40 -4.93 -7.44 19.15
C GLY A 40 -5.16 -7.82 20.62
N ARG A 41 -6.25 -7.36 21.22
CA ARG A 41 -6.60 -7.72 22.60
C ARG A 41 -6.86 -9.21 22.80
N THR A 42 -7.45 -9.86 21.83
CA THR A 42 -7.78 -11.29 21.91
C THR A 42 -6.52 -12.15 21.78
N PHE A 43 -5.61 -11.79 20.89
CA PHE A 43 -4.44 -12.61 20.56
C PHE A 43 -3.15 -12.17 21.28
N SER A 44 -3.15 -11.06 22.02
CA SER A 44 -1.95 -10.53 22.70
C SER A 44 -1.27 -11.57 23.57
N GLY A 45 -2.01 -12.34 24.37
CA GLY A 45 -1.44 -13.36 25.25
C GLY A 45 -0.76 -14.53 24.52
N ALA A 46 -1.34 -14.97 23.39
CA ALA A 46 -0.79 -16.08 22.61
C ALA A 46 0.41 -15.65 21.75
N MET A 47 0.46 -14.39 21.34
CA MET A 47 1.49 -13.87 20.43
C MET A 47 2.64 -13.18 21.17
N SER A 48 2.46 -12.80 22.46
CA SER A 48 3.46 -12.08 23.26
C SER A 48 4.87 -12.69 23.19
N PRO A 49 5.09 -14.02 23.33
CA PRO A 49 6.43 -14.59 23.29
C PRO A 49 7.16 -14.38 21.95
N TYR A 50 6.42 -14.28 20.86
CA TYR A 50 6.97 -14.07 19.49
C TYR A 50 7.17 -12.58 19.19
N LEU A 51 6.54 -11.70 19.97
CA LEU A 51 6.55 -10.25 19.77
C LEU A 51 7.52 -9.50 20.70
N GLU A 52 8.16 -10.17 21.64
CA GLU A 52 9.16 -9.54 22.54
C GLU A 52 10.21 -8.75 21.79
N ARG A 53 10.65 -9.26 20.63
CA ARG A 53 11.61 -8.62 19.73
C ARG A 53 11.07 -7.36 19.06
N TYR A 54 9.75 -7.23 18.96
CA TYR A 54 9.03 -6.15 18.26
C TYR A 54 8.27 -5.20 19.21
N GLY A 55 8.62 -5.21 20.50
CA GLY A 55 8.01 -4.34 21.51
C GLY A 55 6.89 -4.98 22.33
N GLY A 56 6.60 -6.27 22.14
CA GLY A 56 5.68 -7.06 22.94
C GLY A 56 4.19 -6.91 22.63
N ASP A 57 3.78 -5.80 22.00
CA ASP A 57 2.38 -5.52 21.72
C ASP A 57 1.99 -5.86 20.27
N TYR A 58 0.93 -6.65 20.12
CA TYR A 58 0.44 -7.10 18.81
C TYR A 58 -0.15 -5.96 17.97
N PHE A 59 -0.89 -5.05 18.58
CA PHE A 59 -1.58 -4.00 17.84
C PHE A 59 -0.63 -3.04 17.10
N PRO A 60 0.43 -2.48 17.71
CA PRO A 60 1.41 -1.66 16.98
C PRO A 60 2.10 -2.44 15.86
N TYR A 61 2.43 -3.71 16.11
CA TYR A 61 3.07 -4.57 15.12
C TYR A 61 2.22 -4.70 13.84
N VAL A 62 0.96 -5.10 13.98
CA VAL A 62 0.05 -5.27 12.84
C VAL A 62 -0.27 -3.95 12.16
N LEU A 63 -0.38 -2.86 12.92
CA LEU A 63 -0.67 -1.55 12.38
C LEU A 63 0.46 -1.06 11.45
N ILE A 64 1.72 -1.23 11.86
CA ILE A 64 2.88 -0.93 11.02
C ILE A 64 2.92 -1.87 9.81
N GLY A 65 2.70 -3.18 10.03
CA GLY A 65 2.62 -4.18 8.97
C GLY A 65 1.59 -3.82 7.90
N MET A 66 0.39 -3.39 8.31
CA MET A 66 -0.66 -2.95 7.38
C MET A 66 -0.29 -1.67 6.63
N ALA A 67 0.36 -0.71 7.30
CA ALA A 67 0.84 0.50 6.62
C ALA A 67 1.83 0.13 5.50
N VAL A 68 2.81 -0.73 5.79
CA VAL A 68 3.79 -1.20 4.78
C VAL A 68 3.11 -2.02 3.69
N SER A 69 2.22 -2.95 4.04
CA SER A 69 1.46 -3.76 3.09
C SER A 69 0.61 -2.92 2.13
N ASN A 70 0.08 -1.79 2.59
CA ASN A 70 -0.62 -0.85 1.73
C ASN A 70 0.31 -0.27 0.66
N PHE A 71 1.54 0.11 1.01
CA PHE A 71 2.53 0.57 0.03
C PHE A 71 2.89 -0.50 -0.99
N VAL A 72 3.08 -1.74 -0.53
CA VAL A 72 3.34 -2.90 -1.41
C VAL A 72 2.19 -3.07 -2.41
N THR A 73 0.97 -3.12 -1.92
CA THR A 73 -0.22 -3.33 -2.74
C THR A 73 -0.43 -2.19 -3.73
N VAL A 74 -0.32 -0.94 -3.28
CA VAL A 74 -0.45 0.23 -4.15
C VAL A 74 0.67 0.28 -5.18
N GLY A 75 1.92 0.01 -4.79
CA GLY A 75 3.05 -0.05 -5.71
C GLY A 75 2.86 -1.09 -6.82
N LEU A 76 2.40 -2.28 -6.46
CA LEU A 76 2.13 -3.36 -7.41
C LEU A 76 0.96 -3.06 -8.36
N SER A 77 -0.13 -2.50 -7.85
CA SER A 77 -1.39 -2.41 -8.58
C SER A 77 -1.66 -1.03 -9.21
N ALA A 78 -0.96 0.03 -8.82
CA ALA A 78 -1.25 1.38 -9.28
C ALA A 78 -1.21 1.52 -10.81
N LEU A 79 -0.20 0.97 -11.46
CA LEU A 79 -0.02 1.08 -12.91
C LEU A 79 -0.95 0.16 -13.69
N SER A 80 -1.11 -1.09 -13.24
CA SER A 80 -1.97 -2.07 -13.88
C SER A 80 -3.44 -1.66 -13.83
N GLN A 81 -3.90 -1.12 -12.70
CA GLN A 81 -5.26 -0.61 -12.55
C GLN A 81 -5.52 0.61 -13.44
N GLN A 82 -4.55 1.52 -13.58
CA GLN A 82 -4.70 2.67 -14.45
C GLN A 82 -4.78 2.30 -15.94
N VAL A 83 -3.90 1.38 -16.36
CA VAL A 83 -3.98 0.85 -17.74
C VAL A 83 -5.35 0.20 -17.93
N ARG A 84 -5.80 -0.58 -16.97
CA ARG A 84 -7.09 -1.26 -17.05
C ARG A 84 -8.27 -0.29 -17.10
N SER A 85 -8.30 0.73 -16.24
CA SER A 85 -9.37 1.74 -16.27
C SER A 85 -9.39 2.49 -17.61
N ALA A 86 -8.23 2.93 -18.12
CA ALA A 86 -8.13 3.59 -19.40
C ALA A 86 -8.61 2.70 -20.57
N GLN A 87 -8.35 1.38 -20.51
CA GLN A 87 -8.87 0.43 -21.51
C GLN A 87 -10.40 0.28 -21.42
N VAL A 88 -10.94 0.19 -20.22
CA VAL A 88 -12.40 0.04 -20.00
C VAL A 88 -13.15 1.31 -20.38
N GLU A 89 -12.59 2.47 -20.08
CA GLU A 89 -13.15 3.78 -20.44
C GLU A 89 -12.96 4.13 -21.92
N GLY A 90 -12.20 3.34 -22.69
CA GLY A 90 -11.88 3.62 -24.09
C GLY A 90 -10.94 4.82 -24.28
N THR A 91 -10.31 5.31 -23.21
CA THR A 91 -9.43 6.49 -23.25
C THR A 91 -7.97 6.14 -23.53
N PHE A 92 -7.61 4.86 -23.51
CA PHE A 92 -6.23 4.39 -23.66
C PHE A 92 -5.61 4.78 -25.01
N GLU A 93 -6.36 4.62 -26.09
CA GLU A 93 -5.92 4.98 -27.46
C GLU A 93 -5.79 6.50 -27.62
N ALA A 94 -6.73 7.25 -27.03
CA ALA A 94 -6.66 8.72 -27.02
C ALA A 94 -5.44 9.22 -26.25
N LEU A 95 -5.08 8.57 -25.15
CA LEU A 95 -3.86 8.85 -24.37
C LEU A 95 -2.59 8.63 -25.22
N LEU A 96 -2.53 7.55 -25.98
CA LEU A 96 -1.40 7.25 -26.87
C LEU A 96 -1.27 8.23 -28.03
N ALA A 97 -2.38 8.82 -28.49
CA ALA A 97 -2.40 9.83 -29.54
C ALA A 97 -1.94 11.22 -29.07
N THR A 98 -1.79 11.45 -27.76
CA THR A 98 -1.34 12.75 -27.23
C THR A 98 0.18 12.92 -27.39
N PRO A 99 0.69 14.16 -27.54
CA PRO A 99 2.14 14.44 -27.58
C PRO A 99 2.82 14.29 -26.20
N THR A 100 2.11 13.70 -25.22
CA THR A 100 2.66 13.46 -23.87
C THR A 100 3.24 12.05 -23.82
N SER A 101 4.49 11.96 -23.41
CA SER A 101 5.14 10.65 -23.19
C SER A 101 4.32 9.81 -22.22
N ILE A 102 4.09 8.54 -22.57
CA ILE A 102 3.40 7.58 -21.71
C ILE A 102 4.07 7.47 -20.32
N TYR A 103 5.39 7.61 -20.27
CA TYR A 103 6.13 7.62 -19.01
C TYR A 103 5.70 8.79 -18.10
N THR A 104 5.45 9.97 -18.67
CA THR A 104 4.99 11.12 -17.88
C THR A 104 3.60 10.89 -17.32
N VAL A 105 2.73 10.24 -18.04
CA VAL A 105 1.38 9.87 -17.59
C VAL A 105 1.47 8.83 -16.47
N LEU A 106 2.24 7.77 -16.67
CA LEU A 106 2.44 6.70 -15.68
C LEU A 106 3.05 7.22 -14.39
N ILE A 107 4.12 8.00 -14.48
CA ILE A 107 4.78 8.60 -13.30
C ILE A 107 3.83 9.59 -12.60
N GLY A 108 3.11 10.43 -13.33
CA GLY A 108 2.19 11.41 -12.75
C GLY A 108 1.09 10.75 -11.91
N ASN A 109 0.54 9.69 -12.44
CA ASN A 109 -0.50 8.94 -11.76
C ASN A 109 0.06 8.08 -10.60
N SER A 110 1.27 7.50 -10.74
CA SER A 110 1.94 6.78 -9.65
C SER A 110 2.27 7.70 -8.48
N LEU A 111 2.60 8.96 -8.76
CA LEU A 111 2.84 9.96 -7.73
C LEU A 111 1.60 10.21 -6.87
N TRP A 112 0.42 10.28 -7.49
CA TRP A 112 -0.85 10.38 -6.76
C TRP A 112 -1.11 9.15 -5.90
N SER A 113 -0.91 7.95 -6.44
CA SER A 113 -1.04 6.70 -5.69
C SER A 113 -0.08 6.64 -4.49
N PHE A 114 1.15 7.12 -4.65
CA PHE A 114 2.10 7.25 -3.55
C PHE A 114 1.60 8.22 -2.47
N ILE A 115 1.10 9.41 -2.86
CA ILE A 115 0.57 10.41 -1.91
C ILE A 115 -0.61 9.83 -1.11
N THR A 116 -1.52 9.12 -1.76
CA THR A 116 -2.67 8.51 -1.08
C THR A 116 -2.24 7.36 -0.16
N ALA A 117 -1.30 6.52 -0.58
CA ALA A 117 -0.73 5.47 0.27
C ALA A 117 -0.02 6.06 1.49
N LEU A 118 0.76 7.13 1.29
CA LEU A 118 1.42 7.86 2.39
C LEU A 118 0.39 8.47 3.35
N GLY A 119 -0.65 9.10 2.82
CA GLY A 119 -1.76 9.64 3.63
C GLY A 119 -2.41 8.55 4.49
N THR A 120 -2.69 7.39 3.91
CA THR A 120 -3.24 6.24 4.64
C THR A 120 -2.28 5.74 5.73
N ALA A 121 -0.99 5.61 5.43
CA ALA A 121 0.01 5.18 6.42
C ALA A 121 0.13 6.20 7.57
N VAL A 122 0.14 7.49 7.27
CA VAL A 122 0.18 8.54 8.30
C VAL A 122 -1.07 8.49 9.17
N LEU A 123 -2.26 8.30 8.59
CA LEU A 123 -3.50 8.15 9.34
C LEU A 123 -3.48 6.93 10.26
N LEU A 124 -3.02 5.77 9.76
CA LEU A 124 -2.88 4.56 10.56
C LEU A 124 -1.92 4.76 11.73
N ILE A 125 -0.75 5.34 11.49
CA ILE A 125 0.26 5.60 12.53
C ILE A 125 -0.25 6.65 13.54
N ALA A 126 -0.87 7.74 13.06
CA ALA A 126 -1.41 8.78 13.94
C ALA A 126 -2.51 8.24 14.87
N ALA A 127 -3.35 7.36 14.35
CA ALA A 127 -4.38 6.74 15.16
C ALA A 127 -3.81 5.70 16.14
N GLY A 128 -2.75 4.96 15.75
CA GLY A 128 -1.98 4.13 16.70
C GLY A 128 -1.37 4.96 17.83
N PHE A 129 -0.87 6.16 17.50
CA PHE A 129 -0.37 7.12 18.49
C PHE A 129 -1.45 7.57 19.48
N ALA A 130 -2.66 7.84 18.99
CA ALA A 130 -3.79 8.23 19.83
C ALA A 130 -4.21 7.12 20.80
N VAL A 131 -4.05 5.85 20.41
CA VAL A 131 -4.46 4.69 21.24
C VAL A 131 -3.37 4.24 22.21
N ILE A 132 -2.08 4.21 21.82
CA ILE A 132 -1.00 3.53 22.60
C ILE A 132 0.15 4.47 22.93
N ARG A 133 0.16 5.73 22.48
CA ARG A 133 1.27 6.69 22.69
C ARG A 133 2.63 6.11 22.27
N LEU A 134 2.70 5.58 21.05
CA LEU A 134 3.94 5.02 20.49
C LEU A 134 5.08 6.06 20.54
N PRO A 135 6.25 5.73 21.11
CA PRO A 135 7.39 6.66 21.14
C PRO A 135 8.02 6.75 19.74
N VAL A 136 7.61 7.72 18.95
CA VAL A 136 8.21 7.98 17.63
C VAL A 136 9.13 9.18 17.72
N SER A 137 10.43 8.99 17.51
CA SER A 137 11.36 10.11 17.33
C SER A 137 11.37 10.58 15.86
N ALA A 138 11.77 11.83 15.64
CA ALA A 138 11.90 12.38 14.29
C ALA A 138 12.84 11.55 13.40
N LEU A 139 13.89 10.98 13.97
CA LEU A 139 14.84 10.13 13.26
C LEU A 139 14.18 8.83 12.78
N HIS A 140 13.37 8.17 13.63
CA HIS A 140 12.63 6.98 13.26
C HIS A 140 11.57 7.27 12.18
N ALA A 141 10.91 8.43 12.26
CA ALA A 141 9.95 8.86 11.24
C ALA A 141 10.62 9.08 9.88
N ALA A 142 11.81 9.72 9.85
CA ALA A 142 12.56 9.92 8.61
C ALA A 142 13.05 8.60 8.01
N ALA A 143 13.56 7.68 8.83
CA ALA A 143 13.97 6.35 8.39
C ALA A 143 12.78 5.54 7.84
N ALA A 144 11.63 5.56 8.53
CA ALA A 144 10.41 4.92 8.06
C ALA A 144 9.94 5.47 6.72
N LEU A 145 9.96 6.80 6.55
CA LEU A 145 9.60 7.44 5.28
C LEU A 145 10.53 7.00 4.14
N LEU A 146 11.84 6.95 4.39
CA LEU A 146 12.81 6.48 3.40
C LEU A 146 12.54 5.02 3.01
N ILE A 147 12.30 4.14 3.99
CA ILE A 147 11.97 2.73 3.74
C ILE A 147 10.69 2.61 2.91
N LEU A 148 9.64 3.36 3.27
CA LEU A 148 8.38 3.36 2.53
C LEU A 148 8.56 3.84 1.09
N LEU A 149 9.38 4.87 0.87
CA LEU A 149 9.68 5.39 -0.46
C LEU A 149 10.44 4.35 -1.31
N LEU A 150 11.45 3.69 -0.74
CA LEU A 150 12.20 2.63 -1.42
C LEU A 150 11.30 1.41 -1.71
N THR A 151 10.46 1.02 -0.75
CA THR A 151 9.47 -0.05 -0.93
C THR A 151 8.54 0.27 -2.08
N PHE A 152 7.95 1.46 -2.10
CA PHE A 152 7.06 1.88 -3.18
C PHE A 152 7.77 1.85 -4.54
N ALA A 153 8.98 2.39 -4.63
CA ALA A 153 9.77 2.40 -5.86
C ALA A 153 10.07 0.98 -6.36
N ALA A 154 10.46 0.06 -5.48
CA ALA A 154 10.74 -1.32 -5.82
C ALA A 154 9.50 -2.04 -6.35
N PHE A 155 8.37 -1.90 -5.64
CA PHE A 155 7.11 -2.53 -6.05
C PHE A 155 6.47 -1.86 -7.27
N LEU A 156 6.72 -0.57 -7.50
CA LEU A 156 6.31 0.11 -8.73
C LEU A 156 6.99 -0.51 -9.96
N MET A 157 8.27 -0.88 -9.87
CA MET A 157 8.98 -1.56 -10.96
C MET A 157 8.34 -2.92 -11.29
N ILE A 158 7.97 -3.69 -10.27
CA ILE A 158 7.22 -4.95 -10.47
C ILE A 158 5.83 -4.66 -11.02
N GLY A 159 5.17 -3.60 -10.56
CA GLY A 159 3.88 -3.13 -11.07
C GLY A 159 3.92 -2.71 -12.55
N MET A 160 5.07 -2.23 -13.06
CA MET A 160 5.26 -1.98 -14.49
C MET A 160 5.19 -3.27 -15.31
N LEU A 161 5.77 -4.35 -14.83
CA LEU A 161 5.67 -5.67 -15.48
C LEU A 161 4.22 -6.15 -15.49
N SER A 162 3.51 -5.96 -14.38
CA SER A 162 2.09 -6.29 -14.29
C SER A 162 1.23 -5.46 -15.23
N ALA A 163 1.49 -4.15 -15.35
CA ALA A 163 0.82 -3.30 -16.31
C ALA A 163 1.05 -3.75 -17.77
N GLY A 164 2.28 -4.17 -18.10
CA GLY A 164 2.60 -4.78 -19.39
C GLY A 164 1.76 -6.02 -19.68
N PHE A 165 1.58 -6.88 -18.68
CA PHE A 165 0.72 -8.06 -18.79
C PHE A 165 -0.75 -7.66 -19.06
N VAL A 166 -1.28 -6.67 -18.33
CA VAL A 166 -2.64 -6.18 -18.53
C VAL A 166 -2.85 -5.59 -19.93
N ILE A 167 -1.84 -4.91 -20.48
CA ILE A 167 -1.90 -4.37 -21.86
C ILE A 167 -2.08 -5.50 -22.87
N ILE A 168 -1.30 -6.58 -22.73
CA ILE A 168 -1.29 -7.70 -23.69
C ILE A 168 -2.58 -8.53 -23.59
N PHE A 169 -2.93 -8.93 -22.38
CA PHE A 169 -4.00 -9.89 -22.16
C PHE A 169 -5.38 -9.25 -21.99
N LYS A 170 -5.44 -7.93 -21.78
CA LYS A 170 -6.69 -7.15 -21.57
C LYS A 170 -7.58 -7.73 -20.43
N ARG A 171 -7.00 -8.46 -19.52
CA ARG A 171 -7.65 -9.10 -18.36
C ARG A 171 -6.99 -8.65 -17.07
N GLY A 172 -7.61 -8.97 -15.92
CA GLY A 172 -7.16 -8.53 -14.60
C GLY A 172 -5.66 -8.67 -14.35
N ASP A 173 -5.21 -8.26 -13.19
CA ASP A 173 -3.81 -8.20 -12.76
C ASP A 173 -3.44 -9.44 -11.90
N PRO A 174 -3.10 -10.59 -12.51
CA PRO A 174 -2.77 -11.80 -11.74
C PRO A 174 -1.45 -11.67 -11.00
N ILE A 175 -0.49 -10.90 -11.54
CA ILE A 175 0.83 -10.72 -10.91
C ILE A 175 0.68 -9.88 -9.63
N GLY A 176 -0.03 -8.75 -9.72
CA GLY A 176 -0.31 -7.90 -8.56
C GLY A 176 -1.11 -8.63 -7.48
N TYR A 177 -2.11 -9.42 -7.86
CA TYR A 177 -2.88 -10.23 -6.91
C TYR A 177 -2.03 -11.30 -6.24
N LEU A 178 -1.29 -12.11 -6.99
CA LEU A 178 -0.47 -13.18 -6.42
C LEU A 178 0.60 -12.64 -5.48
N LEU A 179 1.35 -11.63 -5.92
CA LEU A 179 2.41 -11.04 -5.10
C LEU A 179 1.84 -10.26 -3.91
N GLY A 180 0.75 -9.52 -4.09
CA GLY A 180 0.11 -8.79 -2.99
C GLY A 180 -0.41 -9.72 -1.91
N TRP A 181 -1.16 -10.75 -2.26
CA TRP A 181 -1.68 -11.72 -1.31
C TRP A 181 -0.58 -12.58 -0.66
N SER A 182 0.41 -13.01 -1.43
CA SER A 182 1.54 -13.76 -0.85
C SER A 182 2.34 -12.89 0.12
N SER A 183 2.64 -11.64 -0.24
CA SER A 183 3.32 -10.69 0.65
C SER A 183 2.51 -10.42 1.93
N PHE A 184 1.19 -10.26 1.81
CA PHE A 184 0.34 -10.05 2.97
C PHE A 184 0.30 -11.25 3.92
N LEU A 185 0.20 -12.47 3.39
CA LEU A 185 0.07 -13.70 4.19
C LEU A 185 1.41 -14.16 4.76
N VAL A 186 2.49 -14.11 3.97
CA VAL A 186 3.77 -14.74 4.30
C VAL A 186 4.84 -13.71 4.66
N GLY A 187 4.61 -12.43 4.31
CA GLY A 187 5.52 -11.31 4.58
C GLY A 187 5.56 -10.82 6.03
N GLY A 188 4.84 -11.46 6.95
CA GLY A 188 4.90 -11.09 8.37
C GLY A 188 4.02 -9.88 8.74
N VAL A 189 2.98 -9.57 7.97
CA VAL A 189 2.09 -8.41 8.23
C VAL A 189 1.19 -8.66 9.44
N LEU A 190 0.56 -9.84 9.50
CA LEU A 190 -0.40 -10.19 10.57
C LEU A 190 0.26 -10.92 11.75
N PHE A 191 1.32 -11.65 11.50
CA PHE A 191 2.03 -12.43 12.51
C PHE A 191 3.50 -12.56 12.17
N PRO A 192 4.40 -12.64 13.16
CA PRO A 192 5.82 -12.80 12.91
C PRO A 192 6.13 -14.05 12.07
N VAL A 193 7.10 -13.95 11.18
CA VAL A 193 7.50 -15.05 10.28
C VAL A 193 7.93 -16.30 11.06
N GLU A 194 8.35 -16.13 12.30
CA GLU A 194 8.73 -17.21 13.22
C GLU A 194 7.58 -18.16 13.59
N VAL A 195 6.34 -17.70 13.49
CA VAL A 195 5.13 -18.53 13.75
C VAL A 195 4.80 -19.45 12.57
N LEU A 196 5.29 -19.13 11.38
CA LEU A 196 5.02 -19.90 10.17
C LEU A 196 5.63 -21.30 10.22
N PRO A 197 4.96 -22.32 9.64
CA PRO A 197 5.53 -23.64 9.42
C PRO A 197 6.86 -23.54 8.64
N PRO A 198 7.81 -24.49 8.83
CA PRO A 198 9.15 -24.42 8.22
C PRO A 198 9.14 -24.22 6.70
N TRP A 199 8.23 -24.86 5.99
CA TRP A 199 8.11 -24.74 4.54
C TRP A 199 7.62 -23.35 4.09
N LEU A 200 6.67 -22.72 4.81
CA LEU A 200 6.23 -21.35 4.55
C LEU A 200 7.31 -20.34 4.90
N ARG A 201 8.11 -20.58 5.93
CA ARG A 201 9.24 -19.73 6.30
C ARG A 201 10.32 -19.68 5.22
N VAL A 202 10.50 -20.78 4.46
CA VAL A 202 11.39 -20.77 3.29
C VAL A 202 10.78 -19.88 2.19
N VAL A 203 9.48 -20.03 1.93
CA VAL A 203 8.77 -19.20 0.94
C VAL A 203 8.83 -17.71 1.31
N SER A 204 8.68 -17.36 2.59
CA SER A 204 8.71 -15.96 3.05
C SER A 204 10.03 -15.23 2.73
N ARG A 205 11.15 -15.97 2.55
CA ARG A 205 12.43 -15.38 2.17
C ARG A 205 12.49 -14.91 0.71
N PHE A 206 11.61 -15.43 -0.14
CA PHE A 206 11.52 -15.07 -1.56
C PHE A 206 10.38 -14.11 -1.85
N VAL A 207 9.49 -13.90 -0.88
CA VAL A 207 8.39 -12.95 -0.98
C VAL A 207 8.86 -11.64 -0.37
N PRO A 208 8.78 -10.55 -1.11
CA PRO A 208 9.20 -9.24 -0.64
C PRO A 208 8.26 -8.69 0.44
#